data_f0dd56ddf62ee15c42f42da0ed1a84ca
#
_entry.id   f0dd56ddf62ee15c42f42da0ed1a84ca
#
_cell.length_a   1.000
_cell.length_b   1.000
_cell.length_c   1.000
_cell.angle_alpha   90.00
_cell.angle_beta   90.00
_cell.angle_gamma   90.00
#
_symmetry.space_group_name_H-M   'P 1'
#
loop_
_entity.id
_entity.type
_entity.pdbx_description
1 polymer ?
#
loop_
_entity_poly.entity_id
_entity_poly.type
_entity_poly.pdbx_seq_one_letter_code
_entity_poly.pdbx_strand_id
1 'polypeptide(L)'
;MASAVHDVVGIGNAIVDVIAHADEAFLGRRGLVKGTTRLIDAIEADRLYAEMGPGVEMSGGSVANTMAGLASLGGRAGYLGRIRDDQLGQVFRHDITAAGVTYRMPAASAGPSTARCLILVTPDAQRTMNTYLGACVEFGPEDLDRSLIENAQVLYLEGYLFDPPQAKAALQAAAEIAHGAGRKVSLSLSDPFCVERHRADFRRLIADHVDILFANEIEIGSLYETSDFQAAARAAARDCEIAVLTRSAKGSIVVSGSARHEILPAPVADVVDTTGAGDLYAGGFLYGITRGRPLDVCGSLGSLCAAEIISHIGARPERPLRERAAAAGLV
;
A
#
# COMPACT_ATOMS: atom_id res chain seq x y z
N MET A 1 5.36 -11.08 27.52
CA MET A 1 4.51 -10.21 26.68
C MET A 1 3.35 -11.04 26.16
N ALA A 2 2.12 -10.51 26.14
CA ALA A 2 0.99 -11.22 25.55
C ALA A 2 1.26 -11.47 24.06
N SER A 3 0.83 -12.63 23.55
CA SER A 3 0.94 -12.96 22.12
C SER A 3 0.12 -11.96 21.30
N ALA A 4 0.70 -11.37 20.24
CA ALA A 4 0.00 -10.45 19.36
C ALA A 4 -1.20 -11.15 18.68
N VAL A 5 -2.35 -10.47 18.67
CA VAL A 5 -3.59 -10.99 18.05
C VAL A 5 -3.54 -10.84 16.54
N HIS A 6 -2.91 -9.77 16.03
CA HIS A 6 -2.71 -9.51 14.61
C HIS A 6 -1.26 -9.71 14.21
N ASP A 7 -1.05 -10.19 13.00
CA ASP A 7 0.28 -10.29 12.42
C ASP A 7 0.73 -8.89 11.96
N VAL A 8 -0.13 -8.20 11.20
CA VAL A 8 0.11 -6.82 10.73
C VAL A 8 -1.15 -5.99 10.90
N VAL A 9 -0.96 -4.74 11.33
CA VAL A 9 -2.00 -3.69 11.27
C VAL A 9 -1.50 -2.59 10.35
N GLY A 10 -2.29 -2.25 9.34
CA GLY A 10 -1.97 -1.21 8.37
C GLY A 10 -2.72 0.08 8.63
N ILE A 11 -2.06 1.23 8.39
CA ILE A 11 -2.66 2.57 8.37
C ILE A 11 -2.49 3.14 6.99
N GLY A 12 -3.60 3.49 6.32
CA GLY A 12 -3.56 3.98 4.94
C GLY A 12 -4.84 4.66 4.48
N ASN A 13 -4.82 5.15 3.25
CA ASN A 13 -5.96 5.77 2.60
C ASN A 13 -7.02 4.72 2.24
N ALA A 14 -8.24 4.86 2.80
CA ALA A 14 -9.38 4.01 2.48
C ALA A 14 -10.06 4.52 1.20
N ILE A 15 -9.63 4.00 0.06
CA ILE A 15 -10.06 4.44 -1.27
C ILE A 15 -10.93 3.36 -1.92
N VAL A 16 -11.98 3.76 -2.63
CA VAL A 16 -12.73 2.89 -3.53
C VAL A 16 -12.27 3.15 -4.97
N ASP A 17 -11.80 2.12 -5.64
CA ASP A 17 -11.47 2.17 -7.06
C ASP A 17 -12.75 1.99 -7.88
N VAL A 18 -13.01 2.92 -8.79
CA VAL A 18 -14.11 2.89 -9.76
C VAL A 18 -13.50 2.72 -11.14
N ILE A 19 -13.57 1.53 -11.69
CA ILE A 19 -12.89 1.15 -12.93
C ILE A 19 -13.90 1.13 -14.06
N ALA A 20 -13.69 1.94 -15.09
CA ALA A 20 -14.53 1.96 -16.29
C ALA A 20 -13.69 2.00 -17.57
N HIS A 21 -14.22 1.43 -18.64
CA HIS A 21 -13.62 1.58 -19.97
C HIS A 21 -13.88 2.99 -20.53
N ALA A 22 -12.88 3.55 -21.19
CA ALA A 22 -12.98 4.84 -21.88
C ALA A 22 -12.19 4.79 -23.19
N ASP A 23 -12.63 5.56 -24.19
CA ASP A 23 -11.86 5.80 -25.41
C ASP A 23 -10.92 7.01 -25.27
N GLU A 24 -9.99 7.14 -26.21
CA GLU A 24 -9.05 8.27 -26.22
C GLU A 24 -9.75 9.61 -26.47
N ALA A 25 -10.90 9.60 -27.17
CA ALA A 25 -11.69 10.80 -27.40
C ALA A 25 -12.30 11.32 -26.09
N PHE A 26 -12.73 10.42 -25.19
CA PHE A 26 -13.19 10.80 -23.84
C PHE A 26 -12.05 11.45 -23.05
N LEU A 27 -10.86 10.85 -23.03
CA LEU A 27 -9.69 11.44 -22.35
C LEU A 27 -9.37 12.82 -22.91
N GLY A 28 -9.35 12.95 -24.24
CA GLY A 28 -9.08 14.24 -24.93
C GLY A 28 -10.10 15.32 -24.60
N ARG A 29 -11.41 15.00 -24.60
CA ARG A 29 -12.47 15.97 -24.23
C ARG A 29 -12.33 16.47 -22.79
N ARG A 30 -11.76 15.64 -21.90
CA ARG A 30 -11.54 15.95 -20.49
C ARG A 30 -10.16 16.53 -20.18
N GLY A 31 -9.29 16.66 -21.16
CA GLY A 31 -7.91 17.11 -20.96
C GLY A 31 -7.09 16.17 -20.08
N LEU A 32 -7.43 14.86 -20.07
CA LEU A 32 -6.74 13.86 -19.28
C LEU A 32 -5.53 13.33 -20.07
N VAL A 33 -4.38 13.27 -19.41
CA VAL A 33 -3.18 12.68 -19.99
C VAL A 33 -3.21 11.18 -19.74
N LYS A 34 -3.29 10.42 -20.82
CA LYS A 34 -3.34 8.94 -20.79
C LYS A 34 -2.17 8.35 -20.01
N GLY A 35 -2.47 7.37 -19.19
CA GLY A 35 -1.46 6.63 -18.44
C GLY A 35 -0.90 7.36 -17.21
N THR A 36 -1.51 8.49 -16.80
CA THR A 36 -1.04 9.26 -15.64
C THR A 36 -1.96 9.14 -14.44
N THR A 37 -1.40 9.43 -13.27
CA THR A 37 -2.14 9.59 -12.01
C THR A 37 -2.18 11.05 -11.62
N ARG A 38 -3.35 11.56 -11.21
CA ARG A 38 -3.50 12.91 -10.67
C ARG A 38 -4.46 12.96 -9.49
N LEU A 39 -4.26 13.94 -8.61
CA LEU A 39 -5.23 14.29 -7.58
C LEU A 39 -6.26 15.26 -8.16
N ILE A 40 -7.52 15.06 -7.80
CA ILE A 40 -8.66 15.89 -8.20
C ILE A 40 -9.47 16.29 -6.96
N ASP A 41 -10.22 17.39 -7.07
CA ASP A 41 -11.14 17.83 -6.04
C ASP A 41 -12.51 17.11 -6.13
N ALA A 42 -13.40 17.37 -5.16
CA ALA A 42 -14.71 16.76 -5.10
C ALA A 42 -15.59 17.07 -6.32
N ILE A 43 -15.52 18.33 -6.80
CA ILE A 43 -16.36 18.79 -7.94
C ILE A 43 -15.94 18.08 -9.22
N GLU A 44 -14.64 17.99 -9.46
CA GLU A 44 -14.10 17.27 -10.63
C GLU A 44 -14.39 15.77 -10.52
N ALA A 45 -14.28 15.19 -9.31
CA ALA A 45 -14.57 13.77 -9.09
C ALA A 45 -16.05 13.46 -9.38
N ASP A 46 -16.99 14.29 -8.90
CA ASP A 46 -18.42 14.11 -9.16
C ASP A 46 -18.75 14.25 -10.66
N ARG A 47 -18.14 15.25 -11.30
CA ARG A 47 -18.33 15.50 -12.74
C ARG A 47 -17.77 14.36 -13.58
N LEU A 48 -16.58 13.87 -13.27
CA LEU A 48 -15.97 12.76 -14.00
C LEU A 48 -16.77 11.47 -13.80
N TYR A 49 -17.18 11.18 -12.57
CA TYR A 49 -18.00 10.00 -12.25
C TYR A 49 -19.33 9.99 -13.03
N ALA A 50 -20.02 11.14 -13.09
CA ALA A 50 -21.29 11.26 -13.81
C ALA A 50 -21.17 11.03 -15.33
N GLU A 51 -19.98 11.21 -15.90
CA GLU A 51 -19.71 11.05 -17.34
C GLU A 51 -19.01 9.75 -17.71
N MET A 52 -18.49 9.01 -16.71
CA MET A 52 -17.92 7.68 -16.93
C MET A 52 -19.00 6.71 -17.40
N GLY A 53 -18.60 5.75 -18.22
CA GLY A 53 -19.44 4.60 -18.56
C GLY A 53 -19.67 3.69 -17.34
N PRO A 54 -20.44 2.58 -17.52
CA PRO A 54 -20.61 1.58 -16.46
C PRO A 54 -19.25 1.13 -15.92
N GLY A 55 -19.11 1.14 -14.59
CA GLY A 55 -17.87 0.82 -13.90
C GLY A 55 -18.05 -0.26 -12.83
N VAL A 56 -16.94 -0.83 -12.41
CA VAL A 56 -16.85 -1.74 -11.27
C VAL A 56 -16.28 -0.97 -10.09
N GLU A 57 -16.98 -1.02 -8.96
CA GLU A 57 -16.54 -0.45 -7.69
C GLU A 57 -15.93 -1.55 -6.83
N MET A 58 -14.72 -1.32 -6.31
CA MET A 58 -14.03 -2.25 -5.42
C MET A 58 -13.16 -1.50 -4.41
N SER A 59 -12.96 -2.06 -3.23
CA SER A 59 -12.05 -1.46 -2.27
C SER A 59 -10.61 -1.47 -2.82
N GLY A 60 -9.94 -0.32 -2.75
CA GLY A 60 -8.55 -0.08 -3.15
C GLY A 60 -7.76 0.55 -2.01
N GLY A 61 -6.71 1.28 -2.36
CA GLY A 61 -5.76 1.89 -1.43
C GLY A 61 -4.58 0.97 -1.13
N SER A 62 -3.36 1.54 -1.17
CA SER A 62 -2.10 0.79 -1.13
C SER A 62 -2.01 -0.15 0.08
N VAL A 63 -2.12 0.38 1.30
CA VAL A 63 -2.04 -0.45 2.51
C VAL A 63 -3.23 -1.40 2.63
N ALA A 64 -4.42 -1.02 2.18
CA ALA A 64 -5.57 -1.93 2.18
C ALA A 64 -5.36 -3.12 1.23
N ASN A 65 -4.69 -2.91 0.07
CA ASN A 65 -4.27 -3.98 -0.84
C ASN A 65 -3.25 -4.91 -0.17
N THR A 66 -2.26 -4.34 0.51
CA THR A 66 -1.26 -5.09 1.30
C THR A 66 -1.92 -5.97 2.35
N MET A 67 -2.88 -5.42 3.11
CA MET A 67 -3.59 -6.17 4.16
C MET A 67 -4.45 -7.30 3.58
N ALA A 68 -5.11 -7.07 2.44
CA ALA A 68 -5.88 -8.12 1.75
C ALA A 68 -4.96 -9.23 1.21
N GLY A 69 -3.80 -8.88 0.64
CA GLY A 69 -2.78 -9.84 0.22
C GLY A 69 -2.27 -10.69 1.38
N LEU A 70 -1.96 -10.08 2.51
CA LEU A 70 -1.54 -10.76 3.74
C LEU A 70 -2.64 -11.71 4.25
N ALA A 71 -3.89 -11.27 4.25
CA ALA A 71 -5.04 -12.10 4.64
C ALA A 71 -5.25 -13.28 3.68
N SER A 72 -5.06 -13.10 2.37
CA SER A 72 -5.12 -14.15 1.35
C SER A 72 -4.04 -15.23 1.54
N LEU A 73 -2.90 -14.90 2.17
CA LEU A 73 -1.90 -15.87 2.62
C LEU A 73 -2.29 -16.60 3.91
N GLY A 74 -3.39 -16.20 4.57
CA GLY A 74 -3.82 -16.70 5.87
C GLY A 74 -3.21 -15.95 7.05
N GLY A 75 -2.74 -14.71 6.83
CA GLY A 75 -2.28 -13.80 7.87
C GLY A 75 -3.45 -13.11 8.58
N ARG A 76 -3.23 -12.71 9.84
CA ARG A 76 -4.20 -11.95 10.64
C ARG A 76 -3.95 -10.46 10.43
N ALA A 77 -4.68 -9.86 9.50
CA ALA A 77 -4.56 -8.46 9.12
C ALA A 77 -5.56 -7.58 9.87
N GLY A 78 -5.14 -6.38 10.26
CA GLY A 78 -6.01 -5.29 10.71
C GLY A 78 -5.76 -4.03 9.89
N TYR A 79 -6.74 -3.13 9.83
CA TYR A 79 -6.63 -1.92 9.03
C TYR A 79 -7.27 -0.71 9.73
N LEU A 80 -6.60 0.43 9.64
CA LEU A 80 -7.08 1.76 10.04
C LEU A 80 -7.03 2.69 8.83
N GLY A 81 -8.15 3.31 8.51
CA GLY A 81 -8.30 4.29 7.43
C GLY A 81 -9.70 4.85 7.44
N ARG A 82 -9.83 6.15 7.19
CA ARG A 82 -11.07 6.89 7.39
C ARG A 82 -11.98 6.79 6.17
N ILE A 83 -13.24 6.42 6.39
CA ILE A 83 -14.33 6.47 5.41
C ILE A 83 -15.46 7.35 5.91
N ARG A 84 -16.32 7.81 5.02
CA ARG A 84 -17.58 8.47 5.30
C ARG A 84 -18.70 7.44 5.42
N ASP A 85 -19.75 7.76 6.17
CA ASP A 85 -21.02 7.01 6.13
C ASP A 85 -21.80 7.38 4.85
N ASP A 86 -21.33 6.78 3.74
CA ASP A 86 -21.89 6.91 2.39
C ASP A 86 -21.79 5.58 1.64
N GLN A 87 -22.31 5.53 0.42
CA GLN A 87 -22.34 4.30 -0.38
C GLN A 87 -20.93 3.72 -0.58
N LEU A 88 -19.95 4.53 -0.97
CA LEU A 88 -18.58 4.05 -1.20
C LEU A 88 -17.91 3.59 0.11
N GLY A 89 -18.21 4.25 1.24
CA GLY A 89 -17.75 3.80 2.55
C GLY A 89 -18.30 2.42 2.93
N GLN A 90 -19.55 2.13 2.57
CA GLN A 90 -20.14 0.80 2.75
C GLN A 90 -19.50 -0.24 1.84
N VAL A 91 -19.23 0.09 0.58
CA VAL A 91 -18.47 -0.77 -0.37
C VAL A 91 -17.10 -1.09 0.21
N PHE A 92 -16.33 -0.06 0.61
CA PHE A 92 -15.00 -0.26 1.19
C PHE A 92 -15.04 -1.19 2.41
N ARG A 93 -15.92 -0.91 3.37
CA ARG A 93 -16.07 -1.71 4.60
C ARG A 93 -16.42 -3.15 4.29
N HIS A 94 -17.40 -3.36 3.42
CA HIS A 94 -17.81 -4.70 3.02
C HIS A 94 -16.65 -5.49 2.41
N ASP A 95 -15.99 -4.92 1.41
CA ASP A 95 -14.94 -5.62 0.66
C ASP A 95 -13.71 -5.93 1.51
N ILE A 96 -13.20 -4.95 2.27
CA ILE A 96 -12.02 -5.16 3.12
C ILE A 96 -12.29 -6.24 4.20
N THR A 97 -13.51 -6.26 4.74
CA THR A 97 -13.93 -7.26 5.73
C THR A 97 -14.11 -8.63 5.08
N ALA A 98 -14.72 -8.70 3.89
CA ALA A 98 -14.87 -9.93 3.12
C ALA A 98 -13.51 -10.53 2.71
N ALA A 99 -12.49 -9.69 2.48
CA ALA A 99 -11.11 -10.13 2.28
C ALA A 99 -10.43 -10.70 3.54
N GLY A 100 -11.12 -10.73 4.70
CA GLY A 100 -10.60 -11.28 5.96
C GLY A 100 -9.78 -10.30 6.80
N VAL A 101 -9.84 -9.00 6.49
CA VAL A 101 -9.13 -7.96 7.24
C VAL A 101 -10.02 -7.40 8.36
N THR A 102 -9.50 -7.31 9.56
CA THR A 102 -10.20 -6.66 10.69
C THR A 102 -10.29 -5.15 10.46
N TYR A 103 -11.49 -4.65 10.24
CA TYR A 103 -11.77 -3.22 10.06
C TYR A 103 -12.92 -2.79 10.98
N ARG A 104 -12.60 -2.09 12.07
CA ARG A 104 -13.57 -1.70 13.12
C ARG A 104 -13.78 -0.20 13.23
N MET A 105 -13.06 0.59 12.44
CA MET A 105 -13.13 2.04 12.49
C MET A 105 -14.55 2.53 12.17
N PRO A 106 -15.16 3.41 12.98
CA PRO A 106 -16.47 3.98 12.68
C PRO A 106 -16.40 4.85 11.42
N ALA A 107 -17.44 4.82 10.62
CA ALA A 107 -17.56 5.75 9.50
C ALA A 107 -17.84 7.17 10.01
N ALA A 108 -17.22 8.18 9.40
CA ALA A 108 -17.45 9.56 9.74
C ALA A 108 -18.88 9.98 9.38
N SER A 109 -19.61 10.59 10.31
CA SER A 109 -20.99 11.07 10.10
C SER A 109 -21.06 12.43 9.40
N ALA A 110 -19.95 13.17 9.30
CA ALA A 110 -19.82 14.49 8.66
C ALA A 110 -18.48 14.60 7.93
N GLY A 111 -18.28 15.66 7.14
CA GLY A 111 -17.05 15.91 6.40
C GLY A 111 -17.09 15.45 4.93
N PRO A 112 -15.94 15.32 4.28
CA PRO A 112 -15.84 14.90 2.88
C PRO A 112 -16.36 13.48 2.65
N SER A 113 -16.82 13.18 1.43
CA SER A 113 -17.20 11.82 1.03
C SER A 113 -16.01 10.86 1.07
N THR A 114 -16.31 9.57 1.08
CA THR A 114 -15.28 8.51 0.99
C THR A 114 -14.40 8.74 -0.23
N ALA A 115 -13.10 8.50 -0.07
CA ALA A 115 -12.12 8.62 -1.14
C ALA A 115 -12.42 7.65 -2.28
N ARG A 116 -12.16 8.10 -3.52
CA ARG A 116 -12.34 7.29 -4.73
C ARG A 116 -11.24 7.57 -5.74
N CYS A 117 -10.82 6.53 -6.43
CA CYS A 117 -9.96 6.62 -7.59
C CYS A 117 -10.76 6.27 -8.84
N LEU A 118 -10.99 7.25 -9.72
CA LEU A 118 -11.69 7.07 -10.97
C LEU A 118 -10.68 6.62 -12.03
N ILE A 119 -10.75 5.35 -12.39
CA ILE A 119 -9.77 4.67 -13.25
C ILE A 119 -10.40 4.46 -14.62
N LEU A 120 -9.84 5.14 -15.62
CA LEU A 120 -10.25 5.04 -17.01
C LEU A 120 -9.30 4.12 -17.76
N VAL A 121 -9.82 2.99 -18.28
CA VAL A 121 -9.04 1.97 -18.98
C VAL A 121 -9.29 2.11 -20.47
N THR A 122 -8.25 2.45 -21.24
CA THR A 122 -8.31 2.54 -22.70
C THR A 122 -8.16 1.16 -23.36
N PRO A 123 -8.55 0.99 -24.66
CA PRO A 123 -8.49 -0.31 -25.35
C PRO A 123 -7.11 -0.97 -25.39
N ASP A 124 -6.04 -0.19 -25.26
CA ASP A 124 -4.66 -0.67 -25.14
C ASP A 124 -4.25 -0.98 -23.69
N ALA A 125 -5.23 -1.13 -22.78
CA ALA A 125 -5.07 -1.42 -21.37
C ALA A 125 -4.32 -0.35 -20.56
N GLN A 126 -4.13 0.88 -21.09
CA GLN A 126 -3.56 1.98 -20.32
C GLN A 126 -4.59 2.52 -19.33
N ARG A 127 -4.12 2.81 -18.09
CA ARG A 127 -4.95 3.35 -17.01
C ARG A 127 -4.64 4.82 -16.77
N THR A 128 -5.70 5.62 -16.72
CA THR A 128 -5.62 7.03 -16.32
C THR A 128 -6.38 7.17 -15.01
N MET A 129 -5.65 7.46 -13.93
CA MET A 129 -6.16 7.47 -12.56
C MET A 129 -6.39 8.91 -12.08
N ASN A 130 -7.58 9.14 -11.54
CA ASN A 130 -8.00 10.44 -11.02
C ASN A 130 -8.49 10.25 -9.59
N THR A 131 -7.65 10.60 -8.61
CA THR A 131 -7.88 10.28 -7.20
C THR A 131 -8.40 11.49 -6.43
N TYR A 132 -9.56 11.33 -5.83
CA TYR A 132 -10.11 12.21 -4.81
C TYR A 132 -9.89 11.57 -3.43
N LEU A 133 -9.11 12.24 -2.57
CA LEU A 133 -8.73 11.69 -1.27
C LEU A 133 -9.83 11.77 -0.21
N GLY A 134 -10.85 12.61 -0.40
CA GLY A 134 -12.05 12.65 0.43
C GLY A 134 -11.80 12.60 1.92
N ALA A 135 -12.50 11.69 2.60
CA ALA A 135 -12.41 11.52 4.05
C ALA A 135 -11.01 11.15 4.56
N CYS A 136 -10.14 10.61 3.70
CA CYS A 136 -8.78 10.23 4.09
C CYS A 136 -7.93 11.42 4.57
N VAL A 137 -8.17 12.63 4.04
CA VAL A 137 -7.42 13.82 4.43
C VAL A 137 -7.71 14.26 5.87
N GLU A 138 -8.80 13.78 6.46
CA GLU A 138 -9.20 14.06 7.84
C GLU A 138 -8.76 12.99 8.83
N PHE A 139 -7.98 11.98 8.40
CA PHE A 139 -7.42 11.00 9.30
C PHE A 139 -6.42 11.67 10.25
N GLY A 140 -6.61 11.50 11.56
CA GLY A 140 -5.82 12.16 12.59
C GLY A 140 -5.48 11.25 13.77
N PRO A 141 -4.72 11.75 14.77
CA PRO A 141 -4.35 10.98 15.97
C PRO A 141 -5.55 10.43 16.74
N GLU A 142 -6.69 11.10 16.68
CA GLU A 142 -7.95 10.70 17.33
C GLU A 142 -8.58 9.45 16.69
N ASP A 143 -8.20 9.12 15.46
CA ASP A 143 -8.67 7.95 14.72
C ASP A 143 -7.88 6.67 15.05
N LEU A 144 -6.80 6.79 15.84
CA LEU A 144 -5.94 5.66 16.17
C LEU A 144 -6.61 4.71 17.18
N ASP A 145 -6.80 3.46 16.81
CA ASP A 145 -7.12 2.38 17.75
C ASP A 145 -5.81 1.86 18.38
N ARG A 146 -5.48 2.45 19.55
CA ARG A 146 -4.29 2.06 20.32
C ARG A 146 -4.25 0.57 20.60
N SER A 147 -5.38 -0.04 20.98
CA SER A 147 -5.44 -1.48 21.29
C SER A 147 -5.13 -2.34 20.07
N LEU A 148 -5.61 -1.95 18.89
CA LEU A 148 -5.33 -2.66 17.64
C LEU A 148 -3.83 -2.61 17.32
N ILE A 149 -3.20 -1.44 17.45
CA ILE A 149 -1.77 -1.22 17.19
C ILE A 149 -0.91 -2.02 18.18
N GLU A 150 -1.17 -1.93 19.49
CA GLU A 150 -0.41 -2.61 20.52
C GLU A 150 -0.48 -4.14 20.40
N ASN A 151 -1.56 -4.67 19.84
CA ASN A 151 -1.79 -6.11 19.62
C ASN A 151 -1.38 -6.62 18.22
N ALA A 152 -0.65 -5.82 17.43
CA ALA A 152 -0.02 -6.25 16.19
C ALA A 152 1.44 -6.70 16.41
N GLN A 153 1.98 -7.60 15.57
CA GLN A 153 3.43 -7.84 15.54
C GLN A 153 4.15 -6.71 14.80
N VAL A 154 3.54 -6.23 13.69
CA VAL A 154 4.07 -5.14 12.85
C VAL A 154 2.97 -4.12 12.59
N LEU A 155 3.29 -2.84 12.75
CA LEU A 155 2.51 -1.72 12.25
C LEU A 155 3.04 -1.36 10.86
N TYR A 156 2.16 -1.24 9.83
CA TYR A 156 2.54 -0.88 8.48
C TYR A 156 1.92 0.45 8.06
N LEU A 157 2.76 1.41 7.68
CA LEU A 157 2.41 2.80 7.42
C LEU A 157 2.49 3.13 5.92
N GLU A 158 1.56 3.97 5.45
CA GLU A 158 1.47 4.44 4.06
C GLU A 158 2.09 5.82 3.88
N GLY A 159 3.07 5.94 2.98
CA GLY A 159 3.74 7.20 2.68
C GLY A 159 2.82 8.28 2.11
N TYR A 160 1.78 7.91 1.37
CA TYR A 160 0.79 8.87 0.85
C TYR A 160 0.08 9.69 1.95
N LEU A 161 0.05 9.21 3.20
CA LEU A 161 -0.52 9.95 4.33
C LEU A 161 0.38 11.09 4.85
N PHE A 162 1.54 11.33 4.22
CA PHE A 162 2.38 12.48 4.58
C PHE A 162 1.85 13.83 4.07
N ASP A 163 0.99 13.86 3.06
CA ASP A 163 0.46 15.11 2.51
C ASP A 163 -0.44 15.87 3.51
N PRO A 164 -1.45 15.26 4.19
CA PRO A 164 -2.22 15.96 5.22
C PRO A 164 -1.43 16.07 6.53
N PRO A 165 -1.25 17.28 7.12
CA PRO A 165 -0.46 17.45 8.34
C PRO A 165 -0.94 16.60 9.53
N GLN A 166 -2.25 16.45 9.72
CA GLN A 166 -2.84 15.65 10.80
C GLN A 166 -2.60 14.15 10.60
N ALA A 167 -2.63 13.66 9.36
CA ALA A 167 -2.32 12.27 9.07
C ALA A 167 -0.83 11.97 9.33
N LYS A 168 0.06 12.90 8.99
CA LYS A 168 1.49 12.79 9.35
C LYS A 168 1.68 12.70 10.86
N ALA A 169 0.98 13.53 11.66
CA ALA A 169 1.03 13.45 13.12
C ALA A 169 0.46 12.12 13.64
N ALA A 170 -0.59 11.58 13.00
CA ALA A 170 -1.14 10.27 13.35
C ALA A 170 -0.13 9.15 13.08
N LEU A 171 0.60 9.17 11.96
CA LEU A 171 1.63 8.16 11.66
C LEU A 171 2.75 8.16 12.70
N GLN A 172 3.21 9.34 13.11
CA GLN A 172 4.21 9.45 14.16
C GLN A 172 3.68 8.91 15.51
N ALA A 173 2.49 9.33 15.94
CA ALA A 173 1.87 8.83 17.16
C ALA A 173 1.64 7.31 17.12
N ALA A 174 1.23 6.76 15.99
CA ALA A 174 1.04 5.33 15.81
C ALA A 174 2.37 4.55 15.94
N ALA A 175 3.46 5.09 15.38
CA ALA A 175 4.79 4.49 15.52
C ALA A 175 5.27 4.49 16.96
N GLU A 176 5.05 5.59 17.69
CA GLU A 176 5.36 5.68 19.13
C GLU A 176 4.54 4.67 19.97
N ILE A 177 3.25 4.49 19.65
CA ILE A 177 2.39 3.48 20.30
C ILE A 177 2.94 2.06 20.02
N ALA A 178 3.29 1.76 18.79
CA ALA A 178 3.82 0.46 18.40
C ALA A 178 5.14 0.14 19.12
N HIS A 179 6.10 1.05 19.11
CA HIS A 179 7.38 0.89 19.79
C HIS A 179 7.20 0.82 21.32
N GLY A 180 6.30 1.63 21.91
CA GLY A 180 5.98 1.56 23.33
C GLY A 180 5.44 0.19 23.77
N ALA A 181 4.84 -0.56 22.85
CA ALA A 181 4.38 -1.94 23.06
C ALA A 181 5.40 -3.00 22.63
N GLY A 182 6.60 -2.61 22.17
CA GLY A 182 7.64 -3.51 21.67
C GLY A 182 7.30 -4.15 20.32
N ARG A 183 6.58 -3.40 19.46
CA ARG A 183 6.18 -3.83 18.11
C ARG A 183 7.07 -3.20 17.07
N LYS A 184 7.21 -3.87 15.92
CA LYS A 184 7.95 -3.35 14.76
C LYS A 184 7.10 -2.35 13.99
N VAL A 185 7.77 -1.34 13.42
CA VAL A 185 7.16 -0.37 12.52
C VAL A 185 7.73 -0.56 11.12
N SER A 186 6.83 -0.63 10.14
CA SER A 186 7.17 -0.73 8.73
C SER A 186 6.56 0.43 7.96
N LEU A 187 7.26 0.92 6.93
CA LEU A 187 6.85 2.05 6.11
C LEU A 187 7.02 1.74 4.62
N SER A 188 6.00 2.05 3.81
CA SER A 188 6.16 2.19 2.36
C SER A 188 6.36 3.65 1.99
N LEU A 189 7.35 3.96 1.13
CA LEU A 189 7.53 5.31 0.59
C LEU A 189 6.43 5.71 -0.39
N SER A 190 5.74 4.74 -0.98
CA SER A 190 4.52 4.86 -1.81
C SER A 190 4.71 5.54 -3.17
N ASP A 191 5.39 6.69 -3.24
CA ASP A 191 5.48 7.49 -4.47
C ASP A 191 6.68 8.45 -4.43
N PRO A 192 7.49 8.56 -5.50
CA PRO A 192 8.66 9.43 -5.52
C PRO A 192 8.34 10.92 -5.38
N PHE A 193 7.16 11.38 -5.87
CA PHE A 193 6.78 12.79 -5.73
C PHE A 193 6.37 13.12 -4.28
N CYS A 194 5.74 12.16 -3.57
CA CYS A 194 5.48 12.29 -2.15
C CYS A 194 6.78 12.37 -1.34
N VAL A 195 7.74 11.50 -1.66
CA VAL A 195 9.08 11.52 -1.05
C VAL A 195 9.78 12.85 -1.30
N GLU A 196 9.72 13.38 -2.50
CA GLU A 196 10.37 14.66 -2.85
C GLU A 196 9.80 15.82 -2.03
N ARG A 197 8.46 15.89 -1.87
CA ARG A 197 7.81 16.94 -1.08
C ARG A 197 8.09 16.85 0.42
N HIS A 198 8.26 15.64 0.96
CA HIS A 198 8.33 15.37 2.40
C HIS A 198 9.62 14.68 2.84
N ARG A 199 10.70 14.78 2.03
CA ARG A 199 11.96 14.04 2.22
C ARG A 199 12.53 14.14 3.64
N ALA A 200 12.59 15.35 4.19
CA ALA A 200 13.12 15.56 5.53
C ALA A 200 12.30 14.86 6.62
N ASP A 201 10.97 14.86 6.48
CA ASP A 201 10.07 14.20 7.42
C ASP A 201 10.16 12.68 7.28
N PHE A 202 10.22 12.15 6.04
CA PHE A 202 10.46 10.72 5.80
C PHE A 202 11.76 10.25 6.42
N ARG A 203 12.85 10.99 6.19
CA ARG A 203 14.15 10.62 6.76
C ARG A 203 14.14 10.64 8.29
N ARG A 204 13.46 11.60 8.90
CA ARG A 204 13.29 11.65 10.36
C ARG A 204 12.48 10.46 10.86
N LEU A 205 11.31 10.19 10.28
CA LEU A 205 10.48 9.06 10.70
C LEU A 205 11.25 7.73 10.54
N ILE A 206 12.00 7.57 9.44
CA ILE A 206 12.78 6.35 9.20
C ILE A 206 13.87 6.18 10.27
N ALA A 207 14.64 7.22 10.56
CA ALA A 207 15.72 7.15 11.55
C ALA A 207 15.21 6.92 12.98
N ASP A 208 14.03 7.49 13.31
CA ASP A 208 13.52 7.47 14.68
C ASP A 208 12.61 6.26 14.96
N HIS A 209 11.88 5.75 13.93
CA HIS A 209 10.75 4.84 14.18
C HIS A 209 10.61 3.67 13.19
N VAL A 210 11.30 3.63 12.05
CA VAL A 210 11.06 2.58 11.04
C VAL A 210 12.06 1.44 11.16
N ASP A 211 11.57 0.25 11.45
CA ASP A 211 12.37 -0.97 11.45
C ASP A 211 12.48 -1.59 10.05
N ILE A 212 11.39 -1.53 9.26
CA ILE A 212 11.30 -2.16 7.93
C ILE A 212 10.85 -1.13 6.90
N LEU A 213 11.71 -0.82 5.94
CA LEU A 213 11.44 0.15 4.88
C LEU A 213 11.16 -0.56 3.56
N PHE A 214 10.02 -0.25 2.93
CA PHE A 214 9.70 -0.64 1.55
C PHE A 214 9.83 0.55 0.61
N ALA A 215 10.54 0.34 -0.49
CA ALA A 215 10.66 1.33 -1.55
C ALA A 215 10.96 0.65 -2.88
N ASN A 216 10.62 1.32 -4.00
CA ASN A 216 11.16 0.95 -5.29
C ASN A 216 12.49 1.70 -5.59
N GLU A 217 13.11 1.35 -6.73
CA GLU A 217 14.42 1.91 -7.17
C GLU A 217 14.35 3.43 -7.31
N ILE A 218 13.20 4.00 -7.74
CA ILE A 218 13.03 5.44 -7.94
C ILE A 218 12.78 6.14 -6.60
N GLU A 219 11.92 5.61 -5.77
CA GLU A 219 11.59 6.16 -4.45
C GLU A 219 12.81 6.23 -3.54
N ILE A 220 13.61 5.16 -3.48
CA ILE A 220 14.80 5.14 -2.64
C ILE A 220 15.88 6.09 -3.18
N GLY A 221 15.98 6.22 -4.50
CA GLY A 221 16.84 7.21 -5.15
C GLY A 221 16.43 8.63 -4.83
N SER A 222 15.12 8.93 -4.84
CA SER A 222 14.56 10.22 -4.44
C SER A 222 14.83 10.52 -2.96
N LEU A 223 14.65 9.54 -2.06
CA LEU A 223 14.87 9.73 -0.62
C LEU A 223 16.31 10.12 -0.29
N TYR A 224 17.28 9.49 -0.94
CA TYR A 224 18.70 9.68 -0.69
C TYR A 224 19.40 10.60 -1.72
N GLU A 225 18.60 11.21 -2.62
CA GLU A 225 19.09 12.18 -3.64
C GLU A 225 20.26 11.62 -4.47
N THR A 226 20.12 10.37 -4.91
CA THR A 226 21.14 9.69 -5.71
C THR A 226 20.55 8.81 -6.80
N SER A 227 21.19 8.79 -7.97
CA SER A 227 20.90 7.85 -9.05
C SER A 227 21.64 6.50 -8.90
N ASP A 228 22.61 6.41 -7.99
CA ASP A 228 23.27 5.15 -7.66
C ASP A 228 22.42 4.33 -6.69
N PHE A 229 21.71 3.35 -7.23
CA PHE A 229 20.88 2.44 -6.45
C PHE A 229 21.66 1.73 -5.33
N GLN A 230 22.93 1.38 -5.57
CA GLN A 230 23.74 0.71 -4.56
C GLN A 230 24.10 1.65 -3.40
N ALA A 231 24.34 2.93 -3.70
CA ALA A 231 24.55 3.95 -2.68
C ALA A 231 23.26 4.17 -1.86
N ALA A 232 22.10 4.26 -2.51
CA ALA A 232 20.81 4.38 -1.85
C ALA A 232 20.51 3.16 -0.94
N ALA A 233 20.75 1.95 -1.42
CA ALA A 233 20.56 0.72 -0.63
C ALA A 233 21.47 0.67 0.61
N ARG A 234 22.73 1.07 0.47
CA ARG A 234 23.64 1.18 1.63
C ARG A 234 23.20 2.25 2.62
N ALA A 235 22.62 3.35 2.15
CA ALA A 235 22.09 4.38 3.02
C ALA A 235 20.87 3.88 3.81
N ALA A 236 19.91 3.23 3.13
CA ALA A 236 18.74 2.64 3.77
C ALA A 236 19.11 1.60 4.85
N ALA A 237 20.13 0.75 4.57
CA ALA A 237 20.61 -0.25 5.53
C ALA A 237 21.27 0.34 6.79
N ARG A 238 21.62 1.63 6.80
CA ARG A 238 22.11 2.34 8.00
C ARG A 238 20.98 3.00 8.78
N ASP A 239 19.91 3.37 8.09
CA ASP A 239 18.83 4.16 8.68
C ASP A 239 17.69 3.28 9.22
N CYS A 240 17.57 2.00 8.79
CA CYS A 240 16.58 1.05 9.30
C CYS A 240 17.16 -0.38 9.42
N GLU A 241 16.47 -1.26 10.15
CA GLU A 241 16.93 -2.65 10.38
C GLU A 241 16.86 -3.48 9.11
N ILE A 242 15.79 -3.31 8.32
CA ILE A 242 15.55 -4.05 7.06
C ILE A 242 15.09 -3.07 5.98
N ALA A 243 15.82 -3.03 4.86
CA ALA A 243 15.38 -2.32 3.66
C ALA A 243 14.99 -3.31 2.57
N VAL A 244 13.77 -3.18 2.05
CA VAL A 244 13.17 -4.04 1.01
C VAL A 244 13.00 -3.19 -0.24
N LEU A 245 13.85 -3.38 -1.23
CA LEU A 245 13.99 -2.51 -2.38
C LEU A 245 13.60 -3.23 -3.66
N THR A 246 12.42 -2.92 -4.22
CA THR A 246 11.91 -3.53 -5.44
C THR A 246 12.47 -2.85 -6.70
N ARG A 247 12.67 -3.64 -7.78
CA ARG A 247 13.33 -3.20 -9.01
C ARG A 247 12.59 -3.70 -10.26
N SER A 248 11.27 -3.75 -10.19
CA SER A 248 10.41 -4.24 -11.28
C SER A 248 10.86 -5.61 -11.81
N ALA A 249 11.05 -5.77 -13.10
CA ALA A 249 11.50 -7.01 -13.74
C ALA A 249 12.90 -7.50 -13.29
N LYS A 250 13.67 -6.67 -12.59
CA LYS A 250 14.98 -7.05 -12.02
C LYS A 250 14.85 -7.74 -10.64
N GLY A 251 13.63 -7.96 -10.16
CA GLY A 251 13.36 -8.54 -8.85
C GLY A 251 13.48 -7.52 -7.71
N SER A 252 14.12 -7.91 -6.61
CA SER A 252 14.29 -7.02 -5.45
C SER A 252 15.57 -7.35 -4.69
N ILE A 253 15.93 -6.43 -3.78
CA ILE A 253 17.04 -6.60 -2.86
C ILE A 253 16.52 -6.38 -1.45
N VAL A 254 16.84 -7.29 -0.55
CA VAL A 254 16.59 -7.16 0.89
C VAL A 254 17.93 -6.97 1.57
N VAL A 255 18.08 -5.88 2.34
CA VAL A 255 19.30 -5.55 3.05
C VAL A 255 19.01 -5.46 4.55
N SER A 256 19.85 -6.07 5.37
CA SER A 256 19.78 -5.98 6.83
C SER A 256 21.22 -6.00 7.39
N GLY A 257 21.65 -4.89 7.95
CA GLY A 257 23.06 -4.72 8.37
C GLY A 257 24.04 -4.97 7.21
N SER A 258 24.90 -5.97 7.34
CA SER A 258 25.83 -6.40 6.28
C SER A 258 25.25 -7.49 5.35
N ALA A 259 24.13 -8.09 5.71
CA ALA A 259 23.50 -9.13 4.91
C ALA A 259 22.73 -8.50 3.72
N ARG A 260 22.84 -9.15 2.57
CA ARG A 260 22.17 -8.75 1.33
C ARG A 260 21.64 -9.97 0.61
N HIS A 261 20.36 -9.96 0.32
CA HIS A 261 19.67 -11.02 -0.40
C HIS A 261 19.14 -10.46 -1.72
N GLU A 262 19.56 -11.04 -2.83
CA GLU A 262 19.03 -10.74 -4.16
C GLU A 262 17.89 -11.73 -4.46
N ILE A 263 16.69 -11.18 -4.68
CA ILE A 263 15.48 -11.96 -4.92
C ILE A 263 15.14 -11.85 -6.40
N LEU A 264 15.12 -12.98 -7.07
CA LEU A 264 14.68 -13.04 -8.47
C LEU A 264 13.18 -12.78 -8.58
N PRO A 265 12.71 -12.18 -9.68
CA PRO A 265 11.28 -12.04 -9.94
C PRO A 265 10.65 -13.43 -10.10
N ALA A 266 9.50 -13.65 -9.46
CA ALA A 266 8.74 -14.87 -9.69
C ALA A 266 8.21 -14.89 -11.13
N PRO A 267 8.14 -16.07 -11.78
CA PRO A 267 7.67 -16.17 -13.16
C PRO A 267 6.22 -15.70 -13.30
N VAL A 268 5.97 -14.92 -14.35
CA VAL A 268 4.64 -14.52 -14.81
C VAL A 268 4.54 -14.78 -16.31
N ALA A 269 3.40 -15.30 -16.77
CA ALA A 269 3.21 -15.59 -18.19
C ALA A 269 3.06 -14.29 -18.98
N ASP A 270 2.13 -13.44 -18.54
CA ASP A 270 1.84 -12.15 -19.16
C ASP A 270 1.65 -11.10 -18.07
N VAL A 271 2.21 -9.92 -18.28
CA VAL A 271 1.97 -8.75 -17.43
C VAL A 271 0.76 -8.01 -17.97
N VAL A 272 -0.34 -8.03 -17.21
CA VAL A 272 -1.62 -7.41 -17.59
C VAL A 272 -1.74 -6.01 -16.96
N ASP A 273 -1.41 -5.91 -15.66
CA ASP A 273 -1.55 -4.68 -14.89
C ASP A 273 -0.55 -4.67 -13.74
N THR A 274 0.23 -3.60 -13.61
CA THR A 274 1.24 -3.50 -12.53
C THR A 274 0.72 -2.84 -11.26
N THR A 275 -0.55 -2.44 -11.22
CA THR A 275 -1.19 -1.83 -10.04
C THR A 275 -1.16 -2.82 -8.87
N GLY A 276 -0.75 -2.35 -7.70
CA GLY A 276 -0.69 -3.16 -6.50
C GLY A 276 0.51 -4.12 -6.41
N ALA A 277 1.42 -4.15 -7.40
CA ALA A 277 2.60 -5.04 -7.35
C ALA A 277 3.45 -4.80 -6.10
N GLY A 278 3.71 -3.54 -5.75
CA GLY A 278 4.42 -3.16 -4.52
C GLY A 278 3.64 -3.51 -3.26
N ASP A 279 2.32 -3.31 -3.28
CA ASP A 279 1.43 -3.60 -2.15
C ASP A 279 1.43 -5.10 -1.82
N LEU A 280 1.26 -5.93 -2.85
CA LEU A 280 1.23 -7.38 -2.68
C LEU A 280 2.62 -7.94 -2.37
N TYR A 281 3.69 -7.33 -2.90
CA TYR A 281 5.05 -7.64 -2.50
C TYR A 281 5.23 -7.41 -0.99
N ALA A 282 4.82 -6.25 -0.48
CA ALA A 282 4.89 -5.93 0.94
C ALA A 282 4.05 -6.90 1.78
N GLY A 283 2.83 -7.25 1.33
CA GLY A 283 1.96 -8.24 1.99
C GLY A 283 2.61 -9.60 2.15
N GLY A 284 3.22 -10.13 1.09
CA GLY A 284 3.94 -11.40 1.10
C GLY A 284 5.18 -11.37 1.98
N PHE A 285 5.96 -10.30 1.91
CA PHE A 285 7.15 -10.10 2.75
C PHE A 285 6.80 -10.05 4.24
N LEU A 286 5.81 -9.21 4.60
CA LEU A 286 5.34 -9.05 5.99
C LEU A 286 4.73 -10.35 6.54
N TYR A 287 4.05 -11.12 5.70
CA TYR A 287 3.59 -12.45 6.09
C TYR A 287 4.76 -13.36 6.49
N GLY A 288 5.84 -13.39 5.72
CA GLY A 288 7.04 -14.17 6.04
C GLY A 288 7.71 -13.69 7.33
N ILE A 289 7.92 -12.40 7.51
CA ILE A 289 8.54 -11.78 8.70
C ILE A 289 7.79 -12.16 9.97
N THR A 290 6.45 -12.03 9.97
CA THR A 290 5.63 -12.33 11.14
C THR A 290 5.59 -13.82 11.51
N ARG A 291 6.17 -14.68 10.68
CA ARG A 291 6.35 -16.12 10.91
C ARG A 291 7.80 -16.51 11.12
N GLY A 292 8.70 -15.53 11.28
CA GLY A 292 10.11 -15.75 11.52
C GLY A 292 10.83 -16.46 10.36
N ARG A 293 10.33 -16.29 9.11
CA ARG A 293 10.99 -16.86 7.93
C ARG A 293 12.28 -16.09 7.63
N PRO A 294 13.30 -16.76 7.05
CA PRO A 294 14.50 -16.09 6.54
C PRO A 294 14.16 -14.98 5.54
N LEU A 295 14.99 -13.93 5.45
CA LEU A 295 14.72 -12.75 4.64
C LEU A 295 14.61 -13.04 3.13
N ASP A 296 15.36 -14.00 2.62
CA ASP A 296 15.28 -14.49 1.23
C ASP A 296 13.94 -15.19 0.96
N VAL A 297 13.43 -15.96 1.90
CA VAL A 297 12.09 -16.58 1.82
C VAL A 297 11.01 -15.51 1.90
N CYS A 298 11.16 -14.49 2.77
CA CYS A 298 10.23 -13.35 2.83
C CYS A 298 10.18 -12.60 1.51
N GLY A 299 11.33 -12.33 0.89
CA GLY A 299 11.42 -11.69 -0.42
C GLY A 299 10.80 -12.54 -1.53
N SER A 300 11.00 -13.85 -1.49
CA SER A 300 10.40 -14.80 -2.46
C SER A 300 8.88 -14.85 -2.34
N LEU A 301 8.33 -14.81 -1.12
CA LEU A 301 6.89 -14.66 -0.87
C LEU A 301 6.35 -13.34 -1.44
N GLY A 302 7.06 -12.23 -1.21
CA GLY A 302 6.72 -10.93 -1.80
C GLY A 302 6.70 -10.98 -3.32
N SER A 303 7.75 -11.55 -3.94
CA SER A 303 7.86 -11.69 -5.39
C SER A 303 6.74 -12.55 -5.98
N LEU A 304 6.37 -13.65 -5.31
CA LEU A 304 5.27 -14.52 -5.73
C LEU A 304 3.92 -13.80 -5.69
N CYS A 305 3.65 -13.01 -4.64
CA CYS A 305 2.43 -12.23 -4.52
C CYS A 305 2.36 -11.12 -5.57
N ALA A 306 3.48 -10.45 -5.83
CA ALA A 306 3.58 -9.45 -6.90
C ALA A 306 3.34 -10.07 -8.29
N ALA A 307 3.87 -11.27 -8.55
CA ALA A 307 3.66 -11.97 -9.82
C ALA A 307 2.20 -12.40 -10.04
N GLU A 308 1.47 -12.71 -8.98
CA GLU A 308 0.03 -13.01 -9.10
C GLU A 308 -0.75 -11.76 -9.48
N ILE A 309 -0.56 -10.67 -8.74
CA ILE A 309 -1.36 -9.46 -8.95
C ILE A 309 -1.14 -8.84 -10.32
N ILE A 310 0.06 -8.89 -10.87
CA ILE A 310 0.34 -8.32 -12.20
C ILE A 310 -0.15 -9.18 -13.37
N SER A 311 -0.69 -10.37 -13.11
CA SER A 311 -1.23 -11.27 -14.13
C SER A 311 -2.70 -11.04 -14.49
N HIS A 312 -3.37 -10.11 -13.81
CA HIS A 312 -4.77 -9.74 -14.05
C HIS A 312 -5.03 -8.25 -13.76
N ILE A 313 -6.25 -7.79 -13.98
CA ILE A 313 -6.65 -6.40 -13.74
C ILE A 313 -7.05 -6.22 -12.27
N GLY A 314 -6.59 -5.14 -11.63
CA GLY A 314 -6.93 -4.78 -10.25
C GLY A 314 -5.85 -5.10 -9.25
N ALA A 315 -6.01 -4.58 -8.03
CA ALA A 315 -5.01 -4.66 -6.97
C ALA A 315 -5.40 -5.64 -5.83
N ARG A 316 -6.36 -6.53 -6.07
CA ARG A 316 -6.78 -7.58 -5.14
C ARG A 316 -6.51 -8.95 -5.72
N PRO A 317 -6.00 -9.93 -4.93
CA PRO A 317 -5.76 -11.29 -5.41
C PRO A 317 -7.06 -11.95 -5.92
N GLU A 318 -7.03 -12.48 -7.13
CA GLU A 318 -8.15 -13.26 -7.67
C GLU A 318 -8.15 -14.72 -7.16
N ARG A 319 -6.98 -15.22 -6.79
CA ARG A 319 -6.81 -16.59 -6.27
C ARG A 319 -6.17 -16.56 -4.88
N PRO A 320 -6.49 -17.54 -4.00
CA PRO A 320 -5.87 -17.63 -2.70
C PRO A 320 -4.34 -17.69 -2.81
N LEU A 321 -3.64 -16.66 -2.34
CA LEU A 321 -2.18 -16.59 -2.39
C LEU A 321 -1.53 -17.72 -1.58
N ARG A 322 -2.21 -18.20 -0.53
CA ARG A 322 -1.71 -19.32 0.30
C ARG A 322 -1.49 -20.60 -0.50
N GLU A 323 -2.41 -20.91 -1.43
CA GLU A 323 -2.27 -22.11 -2.28
C GLU A 323 -1.07 -22.01 -3.21
N ARG A 324 -0.84 -20.83 -3.80
CA ARG A 324 0.35 -20.59 -4.63
C ARG A 324 1.64 -20.67 -3.82
N ALA A 325 1.66 -20.07 -2.63
CA ALA A 325 2.81 -20.12 -1.74
C ALA A 325 3.13 -21.54 -1.26
N ALA A 326 2.11 -22.35 -0.96
CA ALA A 326 2.27 -23.75 -0.64
C ALA A 326 2.81 -24.58 -1.82
N ALA A 327 2.28 -24.36 -3.01
CA ALA A 327 2.78 -25.03 -4.22
C ALA A 327 4.23 -24.68 -4.55
N ALA A 328 4.69 -23.48 -4.16
CA ALA A 328 6.08 -23.03 -4.28
C ALA A 328 6.98 -23.44 -3.10
N GLY A 329 6.45 -24.12 -2.08
CA GLY A 329 7.20 -24.54 -0.89
C GLY A 329 7.63 -23.40 0.04
N LEU A 330 6.92 -22.24 -0.02
CA LEU A 330 7.28 -21.04 0.74
C LEU A 330 6.51 -20.90 2.08
N VAL A 331 5.45 -21.67 2.30
CA VAL A 331 4.61 -21.68 3.51
C VAL A 331 4.45 -23.09 4.06
#